data_710e43dec109bdcab0a5351a3bebdf45
#
_entry.id   710e43dec109bdcab0a5351a3bebdf45
#
_cell.length_a   1.000
_cell.length_b   1.000
_cell.length_c   1.000
_cell.angle_alpha   90.00
_cell.angle_beta   90.00
_cell.angle_gamma   90.00
#
_symmetry.space_group_name_H-M   'P 1'
#
loop_
_entity.id
_entity.type
_entity.pdbx_description
1 polymer ?
#
loop_
_entity_poly.entity_id
_entity_poly.type
_entity_poly.pdbx_seq_one_letter_code
_entity_poly.pdbx_strand_id
1 'polypeptide(L)'
;VNLILPVVAFIVGLLLAQGTYSERLKPWLATVLARVFIPVVIIYNMVFYQAGSLALMLFSFVVSLILYAVYMALFKERLGALCFSYVNMAWLGFPFAIAIFGPQISSAMVALYIGGSIFGNIWAVTAVSDAPQSMRTIVQKVVQSPPCVALILAGLCRVVGIQNIHDPHIFELIYSAAKIGMSFAGMCVLGMWLRHTKVHVQDLKRSAAILGLKVICGVVLCTAAYFYLPIANIQQSIGVMFLLFCLPPAANIVALETHYQGTGVSAKYIASGTIMSCILIALYALIIHTIPLLSWM
;
A
#
# COMPACT_ATOMS: atom_id res chain seq x y z
N VAL A 1 -0.59 -16.88 -13.47
CA VAL A 1 -0.61 -16.29 -12.11
C VAL A 1 0.82 -16.12 -11.63
N ASN A 2 1.31 -14.88 -11.59
CA ASN A 2 2.71 -14.58 -11.25
C ASN A 2 2.92 -14.45 -9.71
N LEU A 3 2.29 -15.34 -8.93
CA LEU A 3 2.50 -15.42 -7.47
C LEU A 3 3.89 -15.95 -7.10
N ILE A 4 4.60 -16.55 -8.03
CA ILE A 4 5.92 -17.16 -7.78
C ILE A 4 6.93 -16.10 -7.32
N LEU A 5 7.03 -14.97 -8.00
CA LEU A 5 8.01 -13.93 -7.66
C LEU A 5 7.81 -13.35 -6.24
N PRO A 6 6.60 -12.92 -5.82
CA PRO A 6 6.37 -12.47 -4.46
C PRO A 6 6.68 -13.53 -3.38
N VAL A 7 6.29 -14.78 -3.62
CA VAL A 7 6.52 -15.87 -2.67
C VAL A 7 8.02 -16.17 -2.55
N VAL A 8 8.73 -16.32 -3.67
CA VAL A 8 10.19 -16.53 -3.68
C VAL A 8 10.90 -15.37 -2.99
N ALA A 9 10.55 -14.13 -3.30
CA ALA A 9 11.15 -12.95 -2.68
C ALA A 9 10.91 -12.92 -1.16
N PHE A 10 9.73 -13.31 -0.71
CA PHE A 10 9.42 -13.42 0.72
C PHE A 10 10.28 -14.50 1.42
N ILE A 11 10.40 -15.68 0.81
CA ILE A 11 11.24 -16.79 1.34
C ILE A 11 12.72 -16.35 1.37
N VAL A 12 13.20 -15.70 0.30
CA VAL A 12 14.56 -15.14 0.27
C VAL A 12 14.76 -14.15 1.42
N GLY A 13 13.78 -13.28 1.68
CA GLY A 13 13.80 -12.35 2.80
C GLY A 13 13.90 -13.05 4.17
N LEU A 14 13.13 -14.12 4.37
CA LEU A 14 13.20 -14.97 5.59
C LEU A 14 14.58 -15.60 5.78
N LEU A 15 15.22 -16.06 4.69
CA LEU A 15 16.54 -16.67 4.72
C LEU A 15 17.63 -15.62 4.99
N LEU A 16 17.59 -14.48 4.29
CA LEU A 16 18.54 -13.37 4.47
C LEU A 16 18.51 -12.79 5.89
N ALA A 17 17.35 -12.85 6.55
CA ALA A 17 17.19 -12.42 7.93
C ALA A 17 18.05 -13.22 8.93
N GLN A 18 18.59 -14.38 8.54
CA GLN A 18 19.47 -15.19 9.39
C GLN A 18 20.92 -14.70 9.38
N GLY A 19 21.30 -13.93 8.36
CA GLY A 19 22.66 -13.47 8.16
C GLY A 19 22.95 -12.16 8.90
N THR A 20 24.24 -11.95 9.26
CA THR A 20 24.72 -10.71 9.90
C THR A 20 24.52 -9.46 9.04
N TYR A 21 24.35 -9.62 7.72
CA TYR A 21 24.11 -8.52 6.78
C TYR A 21 22.67 -8.02 6.76
N SER A 22 21.73 -8.71 7.42
CA SER A 22 20.29 -8.36 7.36
C SER A 22 20.01 -6.95 7.90
N GLU A 23 20.71 -6.53 8.95
CA GLU A 23 20.56 -5.20 9.57
C GLU A 23 20.93 -4.04 8.63
N ARG A 24 21.83 -4.26 7.67
CA ARG A 24 22.21 -3.26 6.64
C ARG A 24 21.37 -3.41 5.37
N LEU A 25 21.07 -4.65 4.97
CA LEU A 25 20.38 -4.95 3.72
C LEU A 25 18.90 -4.52 3.77
N LYS A 26 18.24 -4.74 4.89
CA LYS A 26 16.83 -4.38 5.08
C LYS A 26 16.55 -2.88 4.88
N PRO A 27 17.24 -1.94 5.57
CA PRO A 27 17.04 -0.51 5.36
C PRO A 27 17.49 -0.05 3.97
N TRP A 28 18.51 -0.68 3.38
CA TRP A 28 18.94 -0.37 2.03
C TRP A 28 17.87 -0.74 1.00
N LEU A 29 17.34 -1.96 1.03
CA LEU A 29 16.25 -2.39 0.15
C LEU A 29 14.99 -1.54 0.32
N ALA A 30 14.62 -1.21 1.57
CA ALA A 30 13.50 -0.33 1.85
C ALA A 30 13.70 1.08 1.26
N THR A 31 14.94 1.59 1.31
CA THR A 31 15.29 2.90 0.74
C THR A 31 15.23 2.87 -0.79
N VAL A 32 15.79 1.85 -1.43
CA VAL A 32 15.73 1.69 -2.90
C VAL A 32 14.28 1.54 -3.36
N LEU A 33 13.49 0.74 -2.64
CA LEU A 33 12.06 0.59 -2.91
C LEU A 33 11.34 1.95 -2.88
N ALA A 34 11.51 2.71 -1.78
CA ALA A 34 10.76 3.94 -1.56
C ALA A 34 11.25 5.12 -2.42
N ARG A 35 12.56 5.20 -2.71
CA ARG A 35 13.16 6.35 -3.41
C ARG A 35 13.46 6.14 -4.88
N VAL A 36 13.44 4.88 -5.36
CA VAL A 36 13.74 4.57 -6.76
C VAL A 36 12.55 3.86 -7.40
N PHE A 37 12.22 2.65 -6.99
CA PHE A 37 11.23 1.84 -7.70
C PHE A 37 9.83 2.46 -7.66
N ILE A 38 9.34 2.86 -6.50
CA ILE A 38 8.01 3.46 -6.35
C ILE A 38 7.90 4.78 -7.14
N PRO A 39 8.82 5.75 -7.01
CA PRO A 39 8.80 6.96 -7.85
C PRO A 39 8.79 6.69 -9.34
N VAL A 40 9.62 5.77 -9.83
CA VAL A 40 9.64 5.40 -11.26
C VAL A 40 8.28 4.86 -11.71
N VAL A 41 7.67 3.97 -10.93
CA VAL A 41 6.34 3.41 -11.23
C VAL A 41 5.25 4.50 -11.20
N ILE A 42 5.32 5.44 -10.25
CA ILE A 42 4.39 6.59 -10.20
C ILE A 42 4.56 7.48 -11.42
N ILE A 43 5.80 7.90 -11.73
CA ILE A 43 6.08 8.80 -12.85
C ILE A 43 5.55 8.20 -14.15
N TYR A 44 5.89 6.94 -14.44
CA TYR A 44 5.44 6.27 -15.66
C TYR A 44 3.90 6.26 -15.77
N ASN A 45 3.20 5.77 -14.74
CA ASN A 45 1.74 5.66 -14.77
C ASN A 45 1.04 7.03 -14.82
N MET A 46 1.65 8.09 -14.27
CA MET A 46 1.07 9.43 -14.30
C MET A 46 1.41 10.18 -15.60
N VAL A 47 2.56 9.93 -16.21
CA VAL A 47 2.91 10.46 -17.53
C VAL A 47 1.97 9.88 -18.58
N PHE A 48 1.81 8.56 -18.58
CA PHE A 48 0.87 7.84 -19.46
C PHE A 48 -0.50 7.65 -18.78
N TYR A 49 -1.00 8.73 -18.19
CA TYR A 49 -2.21 8.78 -17.36
C TYR A 49 -3.41 8.10 -18.02
N GLN A 50 -4.10 7.28 -17.21
CA GLN A 50 -5.36 6.66 -17.58
C GLN A 50 -6.55 7.40 -16.95
N ALA A 51 -7.65 7.49 -17.69
CA ALA A 51 -8.90 8.08 -17.17
C ALA A 51 -9.36 7.37 -15.88
N GLY A 52 -9.80 8.16 -14.90
CA GLY A 52 -10.26 7.64 -13.60
C GLY A 52 -9.20 7.63 -12.50
N SER A 53 -7.90 7.84 -12.78
CA SER A 53 -6.86 7.83 -11.75
C SER A 53 -7.09 8.85 -10.63
N LEU A 54 -7.56 10.05 -10.93
CA LEU A 54 -7.87 11.06 -9.91
C LEU A 54 -9.01 10.62 -8.98
N ALA A 55 -10.05 10.00 -9.54
CA ALA A 55 -11.16 9.48 -8.74
C ALA A 55 -10.72 8.36 -7.81
N LEU A 56 -9.80 7.48 -8.26
CA LEU A 56 -9.20 6.43 -7.43
C LEU A 56 -8.30 7.00 -6.33
N MET A 57 -7.53 8.06 -6.61
CA MET A 57 -6.74 8.78 -5.58
C MET A 57 -7.66 9.35 -4.50
N LEU A 58 -8.72 10.05 -4.90
CA LEU A 58 -9.71 10.62 -3.99
C LEU A 58 -10.44 9.53 -3.21
N PHE A 59 -10.83 8.45 -3.87
CA PHE A 59 -11.44 7.29 -3.21
C PHE A 59 -10.54 6.74 -2.09
N SER A 60 -9.27 6.45 -2.37
CA SER A 60 -8.35 5.91 -1.39
C SER A 60 -8.12 6.88 -0.21
N PHE A 61 -7.99 8.17 -0.49
CA PHE A 61 -7.85 9.20 0.56
C PHE A 61 -9.09 9.27 1.45
N VAL A 62 -10.28 9.37 0.86
CA VAL A 62 -11.56 9.48 1.59
C VAL A 62 -11.84 8.19 2.37
N VAL A 63 -11.62 7.03 1.76
CA VAL A 63 -11.76 5.74 2.45
C VAL A 63 -10.84 5.68 3.69
N SER A 64 -9.59 6.09 3.57
CA SER A 64 -8.68 6.13 4.71
C SER A 64 -9.19 7.05 5.82
N LEU A 65 -9.77 8.21 5.48
CA LEU A 65 -10.43 9.10 6.45
C LEU A 65 -11.62 8.44 7.14
N ILE A 66 -12.49 7.78 6.36
CA ILE A 66 -13.67 7.08 6.89
C ILE A 66 -13.24 5.96 7.83
N LEU A 67 -12.27 5.13 7.43
CA LEU A 67 -11.75 4.05 8.27
C LEU A 67 -11.15 4.59 9.58
N TYR A 68 -10.39 5.70 9.50
CA TYR A 68 -9.85 6.36 10.69
C TYR A 68 -10.97 6.81 11.64
N ALA A 69 -11.99 7.48 11.09
CA ALA A 69 -13.13 7.96 11.86
C ALA A 69 -13.96 6.82 12.47
N VAL A 70 -14.21 5.75 11.72
CA VAL A 70 -14.92 4.55 12.21
C VAL A 70 -14.18 3.92 13.40
N TYR A 71 -12.87 3.72 13.27
CA TYR A 71 -12.09 3.13 14.35
C TYR A 71 -12.05 4.05 15.59
N MET A 72 -11.87 5.36 15.39
CA MET A 72 -11.91 6.34 16.46
C MET A 72 -13.26 6.38 17.20
N ALA A 73 -14.35 6.25 16.45
CA ALA A 73 -15.70 6.21 17.05
C ALA A 73 -15.92 4.95 17.91
N LEU A 74 -15.39 3.80 17.46
CA LEU A 74 -15.57 2.53 18.15
C LEU A 74 -14.61 2.32 19.32
N PHE A 75 -13.33 2.66 19.16
CA PHE A 75 -12.27 2.28 20.10
C PHE A 75 -11.56 3.45 20.78
N LYS A 76 -11.70 4.67 20.26
CA LYS A 76 -11.10 5.92 20.79
C LYS A 76 -9.57 5.86 20.95
N GLU A 77 -8.89 5.06 20.13
CA GLU A 77 -7.45 4.83 20.16
C GLU A 77 -6.80 5.33 18.83
N ARG A 78 -5.96 6.38 18.91
CA ARG A 78 -5.39 7.05 17.74
C ARG A 78 -4.43 6.16 16.94
N LEU A 79 -3.54 5.44 17.62
CA LEU A 79 -2.56 4.56 16.97
C LEU A 79 -3.25 3.38 16.26
N GLY A 80 -4.25 2.78 16.90
CA GLY A 80 -5.06 1.74 16.29
C GLY A 80 -5.84 2.24 15.09
N ALA A 81 -6.41 3.46 15.16
CA ALA A 81 -7.09 4.09 14.04
C ALA A 81 -6.16 4.32 12.86
N LEU A 82 -4.92 4.74 13.12
CA LEU A 82 -3.89 4.86 12.07
C LEU A 82 -3.55 3.49 11.48
N CYS A 83 -3.32 2.47 12.30
CA CYS A 83 -3.06 1.11 11.84
C CYS A 83 -4.25 0.51 11.04
N PHE A 84 -5.47 0.90 11.35
CA PHE A 84 -6.66 0.45 10.65
C PHE A 84 -6.84 1.10 9.27
N SER A 85 -6.49 2.37 9.14
CA SER A 85 -6.75 3.20 7.97
C SER A 85 -5.57 3.35 7.01
N TYR A 86 -4.34 3.40 7.51
CA TYR A 86 -3.14 3.54 6.71
C TYR A 86 -2.51 2.18 6.44
N VAL A 87 -2.67 1.69 5.21
CA VAL A 87 -2.36 0.30 4.84
C VAL A 87 -1.09 0.16 4.00
N ASN A 88 -0.49 -1.03 4.05
CA ASN A 88 0.77 -1.36 3.39
C ASN A 88 0.58 -1.64 1.89
N MET A 89 0.31 -0.61 1.11
CA MET A 89 0.16 -0.72 -0.33
C MET A 89 1.48 -0.94 -1.06
N ALA A 90 2.57 -0.29 -0.59
CA ALA A 90 3.86 -0.31 -1.28
C ALA A 90 4.53 -1.68 -1.26
N TRP A 91 4.63 -2.31 -0.09
CA TRP A 91 5.42 -3.53 0.07
C TRP A 91 4.60 -4.81 -0.13
N LEU A 92 3.32 -4.76 0.20
CA LEU A 92 2.43 -5.91 0.10
C LEU A 92 1.37 -5.72 -1.01
N GLY A 93 0.73 -4.56 -1.05
CA GLY A 93 -0.38 -4.30 -1.95
C GLY A 93 0.00 -4.43 -3.43
N PHE A 94 1.08 -3.80 -3.89
CA PHE A 94 1.52 -3.89 -5.28
C PHE A 94 1.87 -5.32 -5.72
N PRO A 95 2.72 -6.08 -4.99
CA PRO A 95 3.00 -7.46 -5.35
C PRO A 95 1.76 -8.32 -5.50
N PHE A 96 0.84 -8.25 -4.54
CA PHE A 96 -0.39 -9.03 -4.59
C PHE A 96 -1.38 -8.54 -5.65
N ALA A 97 -1.52 -7.22 -5.84
CA ALA A 97 -2.39 -6.68 -6.89
C ALA A 97 -1.94 -7.17 -8.28
N ILE A 98 -0.65 -7.07 -8.60
CA ILE A 98 -0.10 -7.54 -9.86
C ILE A 98 -0.23 -9.07 -10.00
N ALA A 99 -0.05 -9.80 -8.91
CA ALA A 99 -0.14 -11.25 -8.91
C ALA A 99 -1.58 -11.77 -9.13
N ILE A 100 -2.57 -11.08 -8.58
CA ILE A 100 -3.99 -11.48 -8.64
C ILE A 100 -4.65 -10.99 -9.92
N PHE A 101 -4.46 -9.72 -10.26
CA PHE A 101 -5.18 -9.05 -11.35
C PHE A 101 -4.34 -8.84 -12.62
N GLY A 102 -3.04 -9.15 -12.57
CA GLY A 102 -2.12 -8.91 -13.68
C GLY A 102 -1.52 -7.50 -13.70
N PRO A 103 -0.54 -7.27 -14.60
CA PRO A 103 0.23 -6.01 -14.65
C PRO A 103 -0.60 -4.80 -15.09
N GLN A 104 -1.72 -5.01 -15.78
CA GLN A 104 -2.63 -3.95 -16.24
C GLN A 104 -3.24 -3.13 -15.09
N ILE A 105 -3.35 -3.71 -13.87
CA ILE A 105 -3.90 -3.02 -12.70
C ILE A 105 -2.93 -1.99 -12.10
N SER A 106 -1.69 -1.92 -12.59
CA SER A 106 -0.64 -1.07 -12.00
C SER A 106 -1.04 0.40 -11.90
N SER A 107 -1.72 0.95 -12.89
CA SER A 107 -2.16 2.36 -12.90
C SER A 107 -3.19 2.65 -11.82
N ALA A 108 -4.19 1.76 -11.67
CA ALA A 108 -5.20 1.87 -10.62
C ALA A 108 -4.55 1.75 -9.24
N MET A 109 -3.64 0.78 -9.06
CA MET A 109 -2.93 0.60 -7.79
C MET A 109 -2.03 1.79 -7.44
N VAL A 110 -1.37 2.42 -8.42
CA VAL A 110 -0.59 3.67 -8.22
C VAL A 110 -1.50 4.79 -7.74
N ALA A 111 -2.65 4.97 -8.38
CA ALA A 111 -3.60 6.00 -8.00
C ALA A 111 -4.08 5.82 -6.55
N LEU A 112 -4.48 4.60 -6.18
CA LEU A 112 -4.88 4.26 -4.82
C LEU A 112 -3.74 4.49 -3.81
N TYR A 113 -2.51 4.10 -4.16
CA TYR A 113 -1.33 4.30 -3.33
C TYR A 113 -1.04 5.79 -3.08
N ILE A 114 -1.15 6.64 -4.09
CA ILE A 114 -0.92 8.10 -3.92
C ILE A 114 -1.93 8.66 -2.93
N GLY A 115 -3.23 8.35 -3.08
CA GLY A 115 -4.27 8.82 -2.16
C GLY A 115 -4.03 8.38 -0.71
N GLY A 116 -3.75 7.08 -0.51
CA GLY A 116 -3.42 6.53 0.80
C GLY A 116 -2.13 7.10 1.40
N SER A 117 -1.12 7.40 0.57
CA SER A 117 0.14 8.01 1.03
C SER A 117 -0.04 9.47 1.46
N ILE A 118 -0.88 10.24 0.76
CA ILE A 118 -1.23 11.61 1.17
C ILE A 118 -1.91 11.57 2.54
N PHE A 119 -2.90 10.68 2.71
CA PHE A 119 -3.53 10.47 4.02
C PHE A 119 -2.48 10.11 5.08
N GLY A 120 -1.65 9.09 4.85
CA GLY A 120 -0.65 8.64 5.80
C GLY A 120 0.34 9.74 6.21
N ASN A 121 0.83 10.55 5.25
CA ASN A 121 1.75 11.64 5.55
C ASN A 121 1.12 12.76 6.38
N ILE A 122 -0.21 12.97 6.27
CA ILE A 122 -0.93 13.96 7.06
C ILE A 122 -1.23 13.42 8.46
N TRP A 123 -1.82 12.23 8.56
CA TRP A 123 -2.35 11.68 9.82
C TRP A 123 -1.35 10.91 10.66
N ALA A 124 -0.31 10.31 10.05
CA ALA A 124 0.60 9.43 10.77
C ALA A 124 1.29 10.13 11.95
N VAL A 125 1.84 11.32 11.73
CA VAL A 125 2.52 12.08 12.80
C VAL A 125 1.51 12.58 13.84
N THR A 126 0.32 13.03 13.39
CA THR A 126 -0.73 13.56 14.27
C THR A 126 -1.29 12.46 15.20
N ALA A 127 -1.34 11.21 14.72
CA ALA A 127 -1.86 10.10 15.49
C ALA A 127 -0.89 9.61 16.58
N VAL A 128 0.42 9.74 16.37
CA VAL A 128 1.47 9.25 17.28
C VAL A 128 2.13 10.36 18.11
N SER A 129 1.91 11.63 17.78
CA SER A 129 2.48 12.78 18.49
C SER A 129 1.46 13.37 19.45
N ASP A 130 1.89 13.65 20.67
CA ASP A 130 1.06 14.37 21.66
C ASP A 130 1.03 15.88 21.41
N ALA A 131 2.00 16.41 20.63
CA ALA A 131 2.06 17.82 20.28
C ALA A 131 1.34 18.12 18.96
N PRO A 132 0.52 19.20 18.91
CA PRO A 132 -0.12 19.62 17.67
C PRO A 132 0.95 20.03 16.64
N GLN A 133 0.86 19.45 15.44
CA GLN A 133 1.75 19.81 14.34
C GLN A 133 1.25 21.06 13.63
N SER A 134 2.17 21.97 13.26
CA SER A 134 1.80 23.14 12.47
C SER A 134 1.38 22.72 11.05
N MET A 135 0.40 23.45 10.47
CA MET A 135 -0.03 23.22 9.08
C MET A 135 1.14 23.32 8.10
N ARG A 136 2.08 24.23 8.34
CA ARG A 136 3.30 24.38 7.52
C ARG A 136 4.13 23.09 7.53
N THR A 137 4.33 22.48 8.70
CA THR A 137 5.08 21.23 8.84
C THR A 137 4.37 20.07 8.13
N ILE A 138 3.04 19.98 8.25
CA ILE A 138 2.26 18.96 7.57
C ILE A 138 2.38 19.08 6.05
N VAL A 139 2.14 20.29 5.51
CA VAL A 139 2.25 20.56 4.07
C VAL A 139 3.66 20.26 3.56
N GLN A 140 4.69 20.67 4.27
CA GLN A 140 6.08 20.39 3.90
C GLN A 140 6.36 18.89 3.83
N LYS A 141 5.91 18.10 4.82
CA LYS A 141 6.08 16.64 4.82
C LYS A 141 5.34 15.97 3.66
N VAL A 142 4.12 16.43 3.34
CA VAL A 142 3.36 15.90 2.20
C VAL A 142 4.07 16.20 0.89
N VAL A 143 4.45 17.46 0.65
CA VAL A 143 5.10 17.88 -0.61
C VAL A 143 6.47 17.20 -0.79
N GLN A 144 7.22 17.01 0.29
CA GLN A 144 8.54 16.34 0.25
C GLN A 144 8.45 14.81 0.25
N SER A 145 7.25 14.25 0.37
CA SER A 145 7.09 12.78 0.32
C SER A 145 7.42 12.24 -1.07
N PRO A 146 8.09 11.06 -1.17
CA PRO A 146 8.46 10.49 -2.45
C PRO A 146 7.30 10.35 -3.44
N PRO A 147 6.06 9.97 -3.06
CA PRO A 147 4.93 9.93 -3.97
C PRO A 147 4.53 11.29 -4.51
N CYS A 148 4.53 12.34 -3.68
CA CYS A 148 4.19 13.68 -4.13
C CYS A 148 5.26 14.29 -5.03
N VAL A 149 6.53 14.08 -4.73
CA VAL A 149 7.65 14.49 -5.59
C VAL A 149 7.55 13.79 -6.94
N ALA A 150 7.29 12.49 -6.97
CA ALA A 150 7.10 11.73 -8.20
C ALA A 150 5.90 12.24 -9.02
N LEU A 151 4.79 12.60 -8.35
CA LEU A 151 3.62 13.17 -9.00
C LEU A 151 3.91 14.53 -9.63
N ILE A 152 4.65 15.40 -8.94
CA ILE A 152 5.08 16.71 -9.47
C ILE A 152 5.98 16.50 -10.70
N LEU A 153 6.96 15.60 -10.61
CA LEU A 153 7.84 15.28 -11.74
C LEU A 153 7.07 14.72 -12.93
N ALA A 154 6.10 13.85 -12.69
CA ALA A 154 5.22 13.33 -13.74
C ALA A 154 4.42 14.45 -14.43
N GLY A 155 3.92 15.42 -13.67
CA GLY A 155 3.26 16.62 -14.20
C GLY A 155 4.18 17.43 -15.10
N LEU A 156 5.42 17.68 -14.67
CA LEU A 156 6.43 18.37 -15.48
C LEU A 156 6.75 17.60 -16.76
N CYS A 157 6.92 16.28 -16.69
CA CYS A 157 7.14 15.42 -17.85
C CYS A 157 5.99 15.55 -18.88
N ARG A 158 4.75 15.64 -18.42
CA ARG A 158 3.58 15.85 -19.31
C ARG A 158 3.59 17.23 -19.96
N VAL A 159 3.95 18.28 -19.21
CA VAL A 159 4.06 19.65 -19.76
C VAL A 159 5.11 19.71 -20.86
N VAL A 160 6.23 19.00 -20.70
CA VAL A 160 7.29 18.88 -21.72
C VAL A 160 6.87 17.98 -22.90
N GLY A 161 5.77 17.23 -22.79
CA GLY A 161 5.26 16.41 -23.90
C GLY A 161 5.85 15.00 -23.99
N ILE A 162 6.45 14.47 -22.90
CA ILE A 162 7.05 13.12 -22.88
C ILE A 162 6.04 12.04 -23.25
N GLN A 163 4.75 12.22 -22.95
CA GLN A 163 3.69 11.29 -23.35
C GLN A 163 3.52 11.13 -24.86
N ASN A 164 4.06 12.05 -25.67
CA ASN A 164 3.94 12.06 -27.13
C ASN A 164 5.15 11.41 -27.84
N ILE A 165 6.08 10.83 -27.09
CA ILE A 165 7.26 10.16 -27.67
C ILE A 165 6.80 8.95 -28.45
N HIS A 166 7.23 8.86 -29.73
CA HIS A 166 6.82 7.81 -30.68
C HIS A 166 7.37 6.43 -30.34
N ASP A 167 8.48 6.33 -29.60
CA ASP A 167 9.08 5.06 -29.19
C ASP A 167 9.28 5.02 -27.66
N PRO A 168 8.29 4.52 -26.90
CA PRO A 168 8.37 4.43 -25.44
C PRO A 168 9.18 3.21 -24.95
N HIS A 169 9.82 2.42 -25.80
CA HIS A 169 10.46 1.14 -25.45
C HIS A 169 11.39 1.23 -24.24
N ILE A 170 12.24 2.26 -24.17
CA ILE A 170 13.16 2.45 -23.04
C ILE A 170 12.38 2.73 -21.75
N PHE A 171 11.35 3.56 -21.82
CA PHE A 171 10.51 3.87 -20.65
C PHE A 171 9.73 2.64 -20.16
N GLU A 172 9.23 1.81 -21.07
CA GLU A 172 8.55 0.55 -20.75
C GLU A 172 9.50 -0.47 -20.12
N LEU A 173 10.74 -0.55 -20.60
CA LEU A 173 11.77 -1.41 -20.01
C LEU A 173 12.10 -0.99 -18.58
N ILE A 174 12.37 0.31 -18.36
CA ILE A 174 12.65 0.88 -17.03
C ILE A 174 11.47 0.65 -16.09
N TYR A 175 10.24 0.90 -16.56
CA TYR A 175 9.01 0.67 -15.80
C TYR A 175 8.84 -0.81 -15.42
N SER A 176 9.06 -1.72 -16.35
CA SER A 176 8.95 -3.16 -16.11
C SER A 176 10.00 -3.66 -15.12
N ALA A 177 11.24 -3.19 -15.25
CA ALA A 177 12.30 -3.48 -14.28
C ALA A 177 11.97 -2.92 -12.89
N ALA A 178 11.45 -1.69 -12.82
CA ALA A 178 11.03 -1.08 -11.56
C ALA A 178 9.87 -1.84 -10.89
N LYS A 179 8.88 -2.33 -11.65
CA LYS A 179 7.80 -3.18 -11.10
C LYS A 179 8.31 -4.49 -10.50
N ILE A 180 9.20 -5.16 -11.22
CA ILE A 180 9.81 -6.41 -10.74
C ILE A 180 10.65 -6.13 -9.49
N GLY A 181 11.52 -5.10 -9.54
CA GLY A 181 12.34 -4.69 -8.40
C GLY A 181 11.51 -4.27 -7.18
N MET A 182 10.41 -3.53 -7.39
CA MET A 182 9.48 -3.14 -6.36
C MET A 182 8.82 -4.35 -5.69
N SER A 183 8.33 -5.29 -6.49
CA SER A 183 7.69 -6.52 -5.98
C SER A 183 8.69 -7.38 -5.20
N PHE A 184 9.90 -7.57 -5.75
CA PHE A 184 10.95 -8.34 -5.08
C PHE A 184 11.42 -7.67 -3.79
N ALA A 185 11.81 -6.40 -3.83
CA ALA A 185 12.33 -5.68 -2.68
C ALA A 185 11.28 -5.57 -1.55
N GLY A 186 10.01 -5.29 -1.89
CA GLY A 186 8.93 -5.19 -0.93
C GLY A 186 8.71 -6.49 -0.16
N MET A 187 8.58 -7.61 -0.87
CA MET A 187 8.36 -8.91 -0.25
C MET A 187 9.60 -9.44 0.49
N CYS A 188 10.80 -9.15 -0.01
CA CYS A 188 12.05 -9.51 0.66
C CYS A 188 12.20 -8.75 1.99
N VAL A 189 11.98 -7.43 2.01
CA VAL A 189 11.99 -6.63 3.24
C VAL A 189 10.94 -7.13 4.23
N LEU A 190 9.76 -7.47 3.75
CA LEU A 190 8.69 -8.02 4.59
C LEU A 190 9.10 -9.34 5.24
N GLY A 191 9.70 -10.26 4.46
CA GLY A 191 10.22 -11.53 4.97
C GLY A 191 11.30 -11.34 6.03
N MET A 192 12.28 -10.46 5.78
CA MET A 192 13.32 -10.13 6.75
C MET A 192 12.74 -9.54 8.04
N TRP A 193 11.74 -8.69 7.94
CA TRP A 193 11.13 -8.03 9.08
C TRP A 193 10.29 -9.00 9.92
N LEU A 194 9.48 -9.84 9.26
CA LEU A 194 8.57 -10.75 9.95
C LEU A 194 9.30 -11.80 10.81
N ARG A 195 10.49 -12.25 10.37
CA ARG A 195 11.28 -13.22 11.12
C ARG A 195 11.71 -12.75 12.52
N HIS A 196 11.96 -11.45 12.68
CA HIS A 196 12.42 -10.87 13.96
C HIS A 196 11.28 -10.47 14.89
N THR A 197 10.02 -10.56 14.45
CA THR A 197 8.87 -10.13 15.24
C THR A 197 8.17 -11.32 15.90
N LYS A 198 8.13 -11.34 17.23
CA LYS A 198 7.40 -12.38 17.99
C LYS A 198 5.90 -12.03 17.98
N VAL A 199 5.09 -12.94 17.43
CA VAL A 199 3.63 -12.80 17.35
C VAL A 199 2.98 -13.89 18.20
N HIS A 200 2.07 -13.50 19.10
CA HIS A 200 1.30 -14.42 19.92
C HIS A 200 -0.07 -14.71 19.28
N VAL A 201 -0.68 -15.83 19.64
CA VAL A 201 -2.02 -16.23 19.14
C VAL A 201 -3.09 -15.19 19.45
N GLN A 202 -2.97 -14.49 20.58
CA GLN A 202 -3.91 -13.41 20.94
C GLN A 202 -3.80 -12.22 19.97
N ASP A 203 -2.58 -11.88 19.52
CA ASP A 203 -2.35 -10.82 18.54
C ASP A 203 -2.98 -11.18 17.20
N LEU A 204 -2.90 -12.46 16.78
CA LEU A 204 -3.54 -12.96 15.57
C LEU A 204 -5.06 -12.88 15.65
N LYS A 205 -5.67 -13.30 16.77
CA LYS A 205 -7.13 -13.20 16.98
C LYS A 205 -7.61 -11.76 16.92
N ARG A 206 -6.89 -10.83 17.58
CA ARG A 206 -7.21 -9.40 17.54
C ARG A 206 -7.08 -8.85 16.12
N SER A 207 -6.01 -9.17 15.43
CA SER A 207 -5.80 -8.74 14.03
C SER A 207 -6.84 -9.32 13.08
N ALA A 208 -7.27 -10.58 13.28
CA ALA A 208 -8.35 -11.19 12.51
C ALA A 208 -9.68 -10.43 12.70
N ALA A 209 -10.05 -10.09 13.93
CA ALA A 209 -11.27 -9.35 14.22
C ALA A 209 -11.24 -7.93 13.60
N ILE A 210 -10.12 -7.22 13.74
CA ILE A 210 -9.93 -5.88 13.16
C ILE A 210 -9.96 -5.94 11.63
N LEU A 211 -9.32 -6.95 11.04
CA LEU A 211 -9.32 -7.16 9.60
C LEU A 211 -10.73 -7.51 9.09
N GLY A 212 -11.49 -8.34 9.83
CA GLY A 212 -12.89 -8.63 9.54
C GLY A 212 -13.76 -7.36 9.52
N LEU A 213 -13.60 -6.48 10.51
CA LEU A 213 -14.29 -5.18 10.52
C LEU A 213 -13.90 -4.34 9.29
N LYS A 214 -12.61 -4.32 8.91
CA LYS A 214 -12.13 -3.60 7.73
C LYS A 214 -12.76 -4.15 6.45
N VAL A 215 -12.86 -5.46 6.31
CA VAL A 215 -13.51 -6.13 5.16
C VAL A 215 -14.99 -5.75 5.07
N ILE A 216 -15.71 -5.72 6.19
CA ILE A 216 -17.12 -5.27 6.21
C ILE A 216 -17.23 -3.83 5.71
N CYS A 217 -16.38 -2.92 6.20
CA CYS A 217 -16.29 -1.56 5.67
C CYS A 217 -15.98 -1.56 4.16
N GLY A 218 -15.10 -2.45 3.72
CA GLY A 218 -14.73 -2.61 2.32
C GLY A 218 -15.90 -2.99 1.44
N VAL A 219 -16.70 -3.97 1.86
CA VAL A 219 -17.92 -4.37 1.12
C VAL A 219 -18.84 -3.17 0.97
N VAL A 220 -19.13 -2.46 2.06
CA VAL A 220 -20.05 -1.30 2.04
C VAL A 220 -19.49 -0.18 1.15
N LEU A 221 -18.23 0.21 1.34
CA LEU A 221 -17.63 1.34 0.62
C LEU A 221 -17.39 1.04 -0.86
N CYS A 222 -16.97 -0.18 -1.21
CA CYS A 222 -16.81 -0.57 -2.61
C CYS A 222 -18.15 -0.70 -3.31
N THR A 223 -19.18 -1.24 -2.65
CA THR A 223 -20.55 -1.28 -3.21
C THR A 223 -21.08 0.13 -3.43
N ALA A 224 -20.92 1.03 -2.46
CA ALA A 224 -21.32 2.42 -2.61
C ALA A 224 -20.54 3.10 -3.76
N ALA A 225 -19.23 2.86 -3.86
CA ALA A 225 -18.42 3.41 -4.94
C ALA A 225 -18.88 2.91 -6.31
N TYR A 226 -19.21 1.62 -6.42
CA TYR A 226 -19.65 1.00 -7.67
C TYR A 226 -20.94 1.64 -8.21
N PHE A 227 -21.90 1.96 -7.35
CA PHE A 227 -23.18 2.50 -7.76
C PHE A 227 -23.24 4.03 -7.84
N TYR A 228 -22.45 4.74 -7.04
CA TYR A 228 -22.61 6.19 -6.87
C TYR A 228 -21.40 7.03 -7.33
N LEU A 229 -20.22 6.45 -7.51
CA LEU A 229 -19.05 7.22 -7.89
C LEU A 229 -18.77 7.13 -9.40
N PRO A 230 -18.51 8.27 -10.07
CA PRO A 230 -18.18 8.31 -11.49
C PRO A 230 -16.71 7.92 -11.73
N ILE A 231 -16.32 6.71 -11.35
CA ILE A 231 -14.98 6.17 -11.59
C ILE A 231 -14.98 5.51 -12.97
N ALA A 232 -14.18 6.02 -13.88
CA ALA A 232 -14.03 5.40 -15.20
C ALA A 232 -13.46 3.98 -15.04
N ASN A 233 -14.07 3.03 -15.76
CA ASN A 233 -13.69 1.61 -15.73
C ASN A 233 -13.70 1.00 -14.32
N ILE A 234 -14.67 1.39 -13.48
CA ILE A 234 -14.78 0.91 -12.09
C ILE A 234 -14.80 -0.62 -12.01
N GLN A 235 -15.41 -1.30 -12.99
CA GLN A 235 -15.45 -2.77 -13.05
C GLN A 235 -14.05 -3.39 -13.04
N GLN A 236 -13.08 -2.78 -13.74
CA GLN A 236 -11.71 -3.26 -13.77
C GLN A 236 -10.91 -2.90 -12.50
N SER A 237 -11.36 -1.88 -11.76
CA SER A 237 -10.65 -1.36 -10.59
C SER A 237 -11.26 -1.85 -9.27
N ILE A 238 -12.50 -2.33 -9.26
CA ILE A 238 -13.22 -2.65 -8.02
C ILE A 238 -12.52 -3.76 -7.21
N GLY A 239 -11.94 -4.74 -7.89
CA GLY A 239 -11.19 -5.80 -7.24
C GLY A 239 -9.96 -5.26 -6.48
N VAL A 240 -9.19 -4.36 -7.10
CA VAL A 240 -8.03 -3.76 -6.42
C VAL A 240 -8.45 -2.70 -5.39
N MET A 241 -9.58 -2.02 -5.58
CA MET A 241 -10.16 -1.16 -4.55
C MET A 241 -10.51 -1.97 -3.30
N PHE A 242 -11.12 -3.15 -3.47
CA PHE A 242 -11.43 -4.04 -2.35
C PHE A 242 -10.17 -4.62 -1.70
N LEU A 243 -9.10 -4.88 -2.46
CA LEU A 243 -7.83 -5.36 -1.93
C LEU A 243 -7.27 -4.43 -0.84
N LEU A 244 -7.52 -3.12 -0.89
CA LEU A 244 -7.10 -2.17 0.15
C LEU A 244 -7.57 -2.58 1.54
N PHE A 245 -8.78 -3.13 1.63
CA PHE A 245 -9.37 -3.55 2.90
C PHE A 245 -8.84 -4.90 3.39
N CYS A 246 -8.12 -5.62 2.54
CA CYS A 246 -7.43 -6.86 2.90
C CYS A 246 -5.99 -6.62 3.36
N LEU A 247 -5.43 -5.42 3.17
CA LEU A 247 -4.03 -5.11 3.46
C LEU A 247 -3.78 -4.84 4.95
N PRO A 248 -2.60 -5.20 5.47
CA PRO A 248 -2.19 -4.90 6.83
C PRO A 248 -1.84 -3.42 7.00
N PRO A 249 -1.60 -2.96 8.25
CA PRO A 249 -1.10 -1.60 8.49
C PRO A 249 0.21 -1.32 7.75
N ALA A 250 0.45 -0.06 7.42
CA ALA A 250 1.68 0.39 6.77
C ALA A 250 2.89 0.22 7.69
N ALA A 251 3.97 -0.36 7.18
CA ALA A 251 5.15 -0.71 7.98
C ALA A 251 5.91 0.51 8.53
N ASN A 252 5.82 1.67 7.88
CA ASN A 252 6.45 2.91 8.35
C ASN A 252 5.82 3.48 9.64
N ILE A 253 4.64 3.01 10.05
CA ILE A 253 4.01 3.39 11.33
C ILE A 253 4.94 2.98 12.49
N VAL A 254 5.66 1.85 12.40
CA VAL A 254 6.62 1.42 13.45
C VAL A 254 7.69 2.47 13.69
N ALA A 255 8.28 2.99 12.62
CA ALA A 255 9.34 3.99 12.75
C ALA A 255 8.83 5.28 13.40
N LEU A 256 7.61 5.70 13.07
CA LEU A 256 6.97 6.88 13.63
C LEU A 256 6.61 6.66 15.11
N GLU A 257 5.98 5.54 15.43
CA GLU A 257 5.64 5.21 16.82
C GLU A 257 6.89 5.10 17.70
N THR A 258 7.93 4.42 17.21
CA THR A 258 9.20 4.29 17.95
C THR A 258 9.82 5.64 18.23
N HIS A 259 9.75 6.59 17.26
CA HIS A 259 10.31 7.93 17.42
C HIS A 259 9.53 8.80 18.43
N TYR A 260 8.18 8.71 18.43
CA TYR A 260 7.34 9.60 19.24
C TYR A 260 6.88 8.98 20.58
N GLN A 261 6.60 7.68 20.62
CA GLN A 261 5.99 7.00 21.79
C GLN A 261 6.87 5.89 22.37
N GLY A 262 7.63 5.18 21.54
CA GLY A 262 8.53 4.10 21.96
C GLY A 262 7.85 2.86 22.54
N THR A 263 6.54 2.66 22.32
CA THR A 263 5.78 1.58 22.95
C THR A 263 5.94 0.22 22.27
N GLY A 264 6.31 0.19 20.99
CA GLY A 264 6.44 -1.02 20.17
C GLY A 264 5.10 -1.73 19.87
N VAL A 265 3.97 -1.10 20.15
CA VAL A 265 2.63 -1.69 19.95
C VAL A 265 2.30 -1.85 18.47
N SER A 266 2.66 -0.85 17.63
CA SER A 266 2.41 -0.92 16.19
C SER A 266 3.17 -2.07 15.52
N ALA A 267 4.37 -2.42 15.99
CA ALA A 267 5.14 -3.54 15.46
C ALA A 267 4.36 -4.87 15.57
N LYS A 268 3.68 -5.10 16.71
CA LYS A 268 2.84 -6.28 16.91
C LYS A 268 1.61 -6.27 16.00
N TYR A 269 0.94 -5.13 15.88
CA TYR A 269 -0.23 -4.98 15.01
C TYR A 269 0.13 -5.20 13.53
N ILE A 270 1.28 -4.70 13.09
CA ILE A 270 1.72 -4.87 11.72
C ILE A 270 2.13 -6.32 11.46
N ALA A 271 2.86 -6.97 12.39
CA ALA A 271 3.29 -8.35 12.21
C ALA A 271 2.10 -9.32 12.17
N SER A 272 1.24 -9.28 13.17
CA SER A 272 0.05 -10.14 13.22
C SER A 272 -0.94 -9.80 12.11
N GLY A 273 -1.12 -8.51 11.80
CA GLY A 273 -1.93 -8.03 10.68
C GLY A 273 -1.40 -8.52 9.34
N THR A 274 -0.08 -8.53 9.12
CA THR A 274 0.52 -9.04 7.88
C THR A 274 0.23 -10.53 7.69
N ILE A 275 0.38 -11.35 8.73
CA ILE A 275 0.07 -12.79 8.65
C ILE A 275 -1.41 -12.99 8.28
N MET A 276 -2.32 -12.32 8.98
CA MET A 276 -3.76 -12.45 8.74
C MET A 276 -4.15 -11.91 7.36
N SER A 277 -3.55 -10.81 6.92
CA SER A 277 -3.76 -10.25 5.58
C SER A 277 -3.29 -11.19 4.47
N CYS A 278 -2.14 -11.84 4.61
CA CYS A 278 -1.67 -12.82 3.64
C CYS A 278 -2.67 -13.98 3.48
N ILE A 279 -3.22 -14.49 4.58
CA ILE A 279 -4.26 -15.54 4.57
C ILE A 279 -5.52 -15.01 3.87
N LEU A 280 -5.99 -13.84 4.25
CA LEU A 280 -7.19 -13.25 3.66
C LEU A 280 -7.03 -12.97 2.16
N ILE A 281 -5.88 -12.44 1.74
CA ILE A 281 -5.58 -12.15 0.33
C ILE A 281 -5.51 -13.45 -0.48
N ALA A 282 -4.93 -14.52 0.08
CA ALA A 282 -4.93 -15.83 -0.56
C ALA A 282 -6.35 -16.38 -0.75
N LEU A 283 -7.22 -16.25 0.26
CA LEU A 283 -8.64 -16.60 0.16
C LEU A 283 -9.36 -15.73 -0.87
N TYR A 284 -9.11 -14.43 -0.87
CA TYR A 284 -9.69 -13.50 -1.85
C TYR A 284 -9.26 -13.85 -3.28
N ALA A 285 -7.99 -14.13 -3.50
CA ALA A 285 -7.49 -14.59 -4.79
C ALA A 285 -8.16 -15.90 -5.24
N LEU A 286 -8.33 -16.85 -4.32
CA LEU A 286 -9.00 -18.11 -4.59
C LEU A 286 -10.46 -17.86 -5.00
N ILE A 287 -11.19 -17.01 -4.29
CA ILE A 287 -12.58 -16.66 -4.59
C ILE A 287 -12.71 -16.06 -5.99
N ILE A 288 -11.86 -15.07 -6.33
CA ILE A 288 -11.90 -14.43 -7.66
C ILE A 288 -11.64 -15.44 -8.78
N HIS A 289 -10.68 -16.34 -8.60
CA HIS A 289 -10.29 -17.27 -9.66
C HIS A 289 -11.17 -18.54 -9.74
N THR A 290 -11.93 -18.86 -8.69
CA THR A 290 -12.82 -20.05 -8.69
C THR A 290 -14.27 -19.73 -9.02
N ILE A 291 -14.71 -18.50 -8.82
CA ILE A 291 -16.10 -18.11 -9.14
C ILE A 291 -16.14 -17.50 -10.54
N PRO A 292 -16.73 -18.19 -11.55
CA PRO A 292 -16.75 -17.70 -12.92
C PRO A 292 -17.43 -16.34 -13.11
N LEU A 293 -18.40 -16.01 -12.23
CA LEU A 293 -19.09 -14.71 -12.19
C LEU A 293 -18.17 -13.54 -11.81
N LEU A 294 -17.02 -13.80 -11.19
CA LEU A 294 -16.06 -12.79 -10.75
C LEU A 294 -14.79 -12.75 -11.63
N SER A 295 -14.67 -13.64 -12.60
CA SER A 295 -13.50 -13.75 -13.48
C SER A 295 -13.29 -12.53 -14.42
N TRP A 296 -14.26 -11.62 -14.48
CA TRP A 296 -14.18 -10.36 -15.24
C TRP A 296 -13.63 -9.18 -14.39
N MET A 297 -13.47 -9.35 -13.09
CA MET A 297 -12.81 -8.39 -12.18
C MET A 297 -11.29 -8.47 -12.28
#